data_e35292a87248ac47e20f460508d07750
#
_entry.id   e35292a87248ac47e20f460508d07750
#
_cell.length_a   1.000
_cell.length_b   1.000
_cell.length_c   1.000
_cell.angle_alpha   90.00
_cell.angle_beta   90.00
_cell.angle_gamma   90.00
#
_symmetry.space_group_name_H-M   'P 1'
#
loop_
_entity.id
_entity.type
_entity.pdbx_description
1 polymer ?
#
loop_
_entity_poly.entity_id
_entity_poly.type
_entity_poly.pdbx_seq_one_letter_code
_entity_poly.pdbx_strand_id
1 'polypeptide(L)'
;QIIGLADAESDAEKISEEIKIKLDPVPVVNLEYKEIDGKRLILLHVCAGQETPYYYIGDKQRLAFVRIGNESVTADRLQLKALVLKGSGRTYDSLPSNYRFEDMAFTKLRSVHYKRLQRSFDDSEFVSWGIVDENGNLTNAGALLADESPVRQSRIFCTRWNGLDMTSGLGEAIDDVELEGCVIGQLQDAVSFVRNNSHKKWWKENDYREELPDYPERAVTEAIANAIIHRDYLQMGSEIHIDMYDDRLEIYSPGGMMDGRLIQQLNPLTVPSKRRNPLLADFFSRLGLMERRGSCLLYTSPSPRDVE
;
A
#
# COMPACT_ATOMS: atom_id res chain seq x y z
N GLN A 1 -17.73 2.44 -35.91
CA GLN A 1 -18.78 1.87 -36.77
C GLN A 1 -19.07 0.43 -36.33
N ILE A 2 -20.34 0.08 -36.05
CA ILE A 2 -20.76 -1.29 -35.73
C ILE A 2 -20.89 -2.05 -37.05
N ILE A 3 -20.10 -3.12 -37.22
CA ILE A 3 -20.09 -3.93 -38.46
C ILE A 3 -21.16 -5.03 -38.37
N GLY A 4 -21.31 -5.71 -37.21
CA GLY A 4 -22.14 -6.88 -37.01
C GLY A 4 -21.43 -8.20 -37.40
N LEU A 5 -21.96 -9.32 -36.92
CA LEU A 5 -21.42 -10.65 -37.18
C LEU A 5 -22.33 -11.36 -38.17
N ALA A 6 -21.75 -12.11 -39.12
CA ALA A 6 -22.51 -12.88 -40.10
C ALA A 6 -23.10 -14.15 -39.46
N ASP A 7 -22.34 -14.80 -38.56
CA ASP A 7 -22.74 -16.02 -37.85
C ASP A 7 -22.27 -15.91 -36.38
N ALA A 8 -23.11 -15.25 -35.55
CA ALA A 8 -22.80 -15.00 -34.15
C ALA A 8 -22.74 -16.29 -33.32
N GLU A 9 -23.46 -17.34 -33.70
CA GLU A 9 -23.47 -18.62 -32.98
C GLU A 9 -22.16 -19.37 -33.19
N SER A 10 -21.71 -19.51 -34.42
CA SER A 10 -20.41 -20.14 -34.75
C SER A 10 -19.23 -19.35 -34.15
N ASP A 11 -19.32 -18.03 -34.17
CA ASP A 11 -18.24 -17.19 -33.58
C ASP A 11 -18.21 -17.28 -32.04
N ALA A 12 -19.37 -17.41 -31.38
CA ALA A 12 -19.43 -17.62 -29.94
C ALA A 12 -18.88 -19.00 -29.52
N GLU A 13 -19.13 -20.04 -30.30
CA GLU A 13 -18.54 -21.36 -30.07
C GLU A 13 -17.02 -21.32 -30.18
N LYS A 14 -16.47 -20.69 -31.23
CA LYS A 14 -15.03 -20.53 -31.39
C LYS A 14 -14.40 -19.74 -30.23
N ILE A 15 -15.01 -18.65 -29.81
CA ILE A 15 -14.54 -17.84 -28.65
C ILE A 15 -14.51 -18.73 -27.39
N SER A 16 -15.57 -19.49 -27.14
CA SER A 16 -15.66 -20.38 -25.98
C SER A 16 -14.61 -21.49 -26.01
N GLU A 17 -14.34 -22.05 -27.17
CA GLU A 17 -13.33 -23.08 -27.37
C GLU A 17 -11.93 -22.54 -27.18
N GLU A 18 -11.59 -21.39 -27.77
CA GLU A 18 -10.31 -20.71 -27.60
C GLU A 18 -10.04 -20.36 -26.13
N ILE A 19 -11.04 -19.86 -25.40
CA ILE A 19 -10.91 -19.55 -23.98
C ILE A 19 -10.59 -20.83 -23.18
N LYS A 20 -11.26 -21.94 -23.44
CA LYS A 20 -11.03 -23.21 -22.73
C LYS A 20 -9.68 -23.84 -23.05
N ILE A 21 -9.20 -23.71 -24.28
CA ILE A 21 -7.94 -24.33 -24.72
C ILE A 21 -6.74 -23.47 -24.36
N LYS A 22 -6.89 -22.14 -24.42
CA LYS A 22 -5.73 -21.22 -24.32
C LYS A 22 -5.59 -20.52 -22.99
N LEU A 23 -6.51 -20.69 -22.05
CA LEU A 23 -6.43 -20.06 -20.74
C LEU A 23 -6.40 -21.09 -19.60
N ASP A 24 -5.49 -20.87 -18.63
CA ASP A 24 -5.32 -21.71 -17.44
C ASP A 24 -5.09 -20.81 -16.20
N PRO A 25 -5.92 -20.91 -15.15
CA PRO A 25 -7.22 -21.57 -15.14
C PRO A 25 -8.22 -20.94 -16.13
N VAL A 26 -9.27 -21.65 -16.47
CA VAL A 26 -10.31 -21.12 -17.36
C VAL A 26 -11.11 -20.06 -16.60
N PRO A 27 -11.18 -18.80 -17.08
CA PRO A 27 -11.93 -17.76 -16.41
C PRO A 27 -13.43 -17.96 -16.51
N VAL A 28 -14.17 -17.44 -15.54
CA VAL A 28 -15.64 -17.42 -15.62
C VAL A 28 -16.04 -16.31 -16.59
N VAL A 29 -16.63 -16.72 -17.69
CA VAL A 29 -17.13 -15.82 -18.74
C VAL A 29 -18.60 -16.10 -19.04
N ASN A 30 -19.30 -15.05 -19.46
CA ASN A 30 -20.67 -15.14 -19.97
C ASN A 30 -20.74 -14.48 -21.34
N LEU A 31 -21.30 -15.20 -22.31
CA LEU A 31 -21.54 -14.72 -23.67
C LEU A 31 -23.01 -14.35 -23.82
N GLU A 32 -23.29 -13.16 -24.25
CA GLU A 32 -24.62 -12.64 -24.49
C GLU A 32 -24.72 -12.14 -25.94
N TYR A 33 -25.82 -12.49 -26.61
CA TYR A 33 -26.11 -11.94 -27.94
C TYR A 33 -26.91 -10.66 -27.82
N LYS A 34 -26.51 -9.63 -28.54
CA LYS A 34 -27.21 -8.36 -28.59
C LYS A 34 -27.42 -7.90 -30.03
N GLU A 35 -28.59 -7.39 -30.33
CA GLU A 35 -28.90 -6.77 -31.62
C GLU A 35 -28.95 -5.24 -31.48
N ILE A 36 -28.18 -4.54 -32.31
CA ILE A 36 -28.15 -3.09 -32.38
C ILE A 36 -28.23 -2.70 -33.84
N ASP A 37 -29.21 -1.89 -34.20
CA ASP A 37 -29.46 -1.43 -35.58
C ASP A 37 -29.54 -2.59 -36.59
N GLY A 38 -30.20 -3.70 -36.25
CA GLY A 38 -30.31 -4.89 -37.08
C GLY A 38 -29.00 -5.69 -37.26
N LYS A 39 -27.98 -5.42 -36.44
CA LYS A 39 -26.69 -6.09 -36.45
C LYS A 39 -26.51 -6.91 -35.20
N ARG A 40 -26.19 -8.20 -35.39
CA ARG A 40 -25.87 -9.10 -34.25
C ARG A 40 -24.46 -8.89 -33.75
N LEU A 41 -24.34 -8.85 -32.41
CA LEU A 41 -23.09 -8.69 -31.67
C LEU A 41 -23.00 -9.76 -30.58
N ILE A 42 -21.78 -10.11 -30.21
CA ILE A 42 -21.47 -10.90 -29.02
C ILE A 42 -20.90 -9.97 -27.96
N LEU A 43 -21.49 -10.00 -26.77
CA LEU A 43 -20.97 -9.37 -25.57
C LEU A 43 -20.30 -10.44 -24.72
N LEU A 44 -18.99 -10.30 -24.52
CA LEU A 44 -18.23 -11.17 -23.62
C LEU A 44 -18.10 -10.48 -22.28
N HIS A 45 -18.80 -10.98 -21.27
CA HIS A 45 -18.66 -10.56 -19.88
C HIS A 45 -17.62 -11.43 -19.19
N VAL A 46 -16.50 -10.83 -18.80
CA VAL A 46 -15.44 -11.50 -18.05
C VAL A 46 -15.58 -11.14 -16.58
N CYS A 47 -15.90 -12.11 -15.74
CA CYS A 47 -16.00 -11.91 -14.31
C CYS A 47 -14.63 -11.72 -13.68
N ALA A 48 -14.56 -10.93 -12.59
CA ALA A 48 -13.35 -10.83 -11.80
C ALA A 48 -12.99 -12.18 -11.21
N GLY A 49 -11.88 -12.75 -11.64
CA GLY A 49 -11.42 -14.06 -11.18
C GLY A 49 -10.70 -13.99 -9.82
N GLN A 50 -10.83 -15.03 -9.03
CA GLN A 50 -10.19 -15.19 -7.73
C GLN A 50 -8.90 -16.04 -7.81
N GLU A 51 -8.69 -16.78 -8.88
CA GLU A 51 -7.57 -17.72 -9.07
C GLU A 51 -6.42 -17.13 -9.90
N THR A 52 -6.18 -15.84 -9.76
CA THR A 52 -5.06 -15.19 -10.47
C THR A 52 -3.72 -15.82 -10.09
N PRO A 53 -2.75 -15.90 -11.02
CA PRO A 53 -2.78 -15.39 -12.39
C PRO A 53 -3.49 -16.34 -13.37
N TYR A 54 -4.25 -15.76 -14.28
CA TYR A 54 -4.75 -16.46 -15.45
C TYR A 54 -3.69 -16.42 -16.53
N TYR A 55 -3.25 -17.58 -16.99
CA TYR A 55 -2.19 -17.70 -17.99
C TYR A 55 -2.79 -17.95 -19.37
N TYR A 56 -2.23 -17.28 -20.37
CA TYR A 56 -2.34 -17.71 -21.74
C TYR A 56 -1.39 -18.89 -21.96
N ILE A 57 -1.94 -20.01 -22.44
CA ILE A 57 -1.20 -21.22 -22.79
C ILE A 57 -1.33 -21.45 -24.30
N GLY A 58 -0.42 -20.92 -25.07
CA GLY A 58 -0.37 -21.08 -26.53
C GLY A 58 1.06 -20.96 -27.01
N ASP A 59 1.31 -21.44 -28.22
CA ASP A 59 2.63 -21.35 -28.88
C ASP A 59 3.80 -21.87 -28.02
N LYS A 60 3.54 -22.90 -27.20
CA LYS A 60 4.50 -23.45 -26.22
C LYS A 60 4.93 -22.47 -25.13
N GLN A 61 4.17 -21.42 -24.90
CA GLN A 61 4.42 -20.41 -23.87
C GLN A 61 3.30 -20.42 -22.83
N ARG A 62 3.65 -19.99 -21.60
CA ARG A 62 2.71 -19.77 -20.52
C ARG A 62 2.92 -18.35 -20.00
N LEU A 63 2.05 -17.43 -20.37
CA LEU A 63 2.20 -16.01 -20.14
C LEU A 63 1.03 -15.46 -19.34
N ALA A 64 1.33 -14.70 -18.28
CA ALA A 64 0.32 -13.88 -17.59
C ALA A 64 0.38 -12.46 -18.15
N PHE A 65 -0.77 -11.81 -18.26
CA PHE A 65 -0.88 -10.45 -18.76
C PHE A 65 -1.43 -9.52 -17.70
N VAL A 66 -0.95 -8.28 -17.72
CA VAL A 66 -1.48 -7.17 -16.92
C VAL A 66 -1.86 -6.02 -17.83
N ARG A 67 -2.81 -5.19 -17.38
CA ARG A 67 -3.24 -4.00 -18.10
C ARG A 67 -2.42 -2.81 -17.65
N ILE A 68 -1.73 -2.16 -18.58
CA ILE A 68 -1.03 -0.89 -18.34
C ILE A 68 -1.60 0.12 -19.33
N GLY A 69 -2.35 1.10 -18.81
CA GLY A 69 -3.07 2.06 -19.65
C GLY A 69 -4.03 1.35 -20.60
N ASN A 70 -3.79 1.50 -21.91
CA ASN A 70 -4.61 0.90 -22.97
C ASN A 70 -4.03 -0.41 -23.53
N GLU A 71 -2.92 -0.91 -22.99
CA GLU A 71 -2.24 -2.08 -23.50
C GLU A 71 -2.27 -3.25 -22.51
N SER A 72 -2.31 -4.47 -23.05
CA SER A 72 -2.09 -5.69 -22.28
C SER A 72 -0.66 -6.13 -22.53
N VAL A 73 0.15 -6.10 -21.46
CA VAL A 73 1.56 -6.47 -21.51
C VAL A 73 1.81 -7.71 -20.67
N THR A 74 2.87 -8.45 -21.00
CA THR A 74 3.28 -9.60 -20.21
C THR A 74 3.68 -9.15 -18.81
N ALA A 75 3.16 -9.81 -17.79
CA ALA A 75 3.49 -9.52 -16.40
C ALA A 75 4.98 -9.77 -16.12
N ASP A 76 5.64 -8.79 -15.54
CA ASP A 76 6.99 -8.93 -15.04
C ASP A 76 7.02 -9.81 -13.78
N ARG A 77 8.23 -10.06 -13.25
CA ARG A 77 8.43 -10.93 -12.09
C ARG A 77 7.70 -10.43 -10.84
N LEU A 78 7.64 -9.12 -10.61
CA LEU A 78 6.98 -8.53 -9.43
C LEU A 78 5.46 -8.56 -9.58
N GLN A 79 4.98 -8.20 -10.76
CA GLN A 79 3.56 -8.28 -11.12
C GLN A 79 3.05 -9.71 -11.02
N LEU A 80 3.82 -10.70 -11.49
CA LEU A 80 3.46 -12.11 -11.37
C LEU A 80 3.35 -12.55 -9.90
N LYS A 81 4.31 -12.16 -9.05
CA LYS A 81 4.23 -12.42 -7.60
C LYS A 81 2.98 -11.81 -6.98
N ALA A 82 2.65 -10.57 -7.32
CA ALA A 82 1.46 -9.89 -6.83
C ALA A 82 0.17 -10.60 -7.27
N LEU A 83 0.11 -11.08 -8.52
CA LEU A 83 -1.02 -11.85 -9.03
C LEU A 83 -1.19 -13.20 -8.28
N VAL A 84 -0.09 -13.91 -8.02
CA VAL A 84 -0.11 -15.17 -7.25
C VAL A 84 -0.61 -14.94 -5.82
N LEU A 85 -0.13 -13.90 -5.15
CA LEU A 85 -0.61 -13.55 -3.82
C LEU A 85 -2.11 -13.22 -3.82
N LYS A 86 -2.54 -12.43 -4.78
CA LYS A 86 -3.95 -12.08 -4.95
C LYS A 86 -4.82 -13.34 -5.15
N GLY A 87 -4.39 -14.26 -6.00
CA GLY A 87 -5.13 -15.51 -6.27
C GLY A 87 -5.16 -16.48 -5.10
N SER A 88 -4.15 -16.44 -4.23
CA SER A 88 -4.13 -17.23 -2.99
C SER A 88 -4.89 -16.56 -1.83
N GLY A 89 -5.45 -15.38 -2.03
CA GLY A 89 -6.09 -14.60 -0.96
C GLY A 89 -5.10 -14.13 0.11
N ARG A 90 -3.81 -14.11 -0.18
CA ARG A 90 -2.74 -13.72 0.74
C ARG A 90 -2.17 -12.35 0.40
N THR A 91 -1.66 -11.69 1.41
CA THR A 91 -0.92 -10.43 1.29
C THR A 91 0.51 -10.61 1.75
N TYR A 92 1.42 -9.71 1.36
CA TYR A 92 2.82 -9.82 1.77
C TYR A 92 2.97 -10.00 3.28
N ASP A 93 2.28 -9.20 4.06
CA ASP A 93 2.36 -9.19 5.52
C ASP A 93 1.80 -10.45 6.17
N SER A 94 0.89 -11.20 5.49
CA SER A 94 0.33 -12.46 5.98
C SER A 94 1.16 -13.70 5.64
N LEU A 95 2.19 -13.57 4.79
CA LEU A 95 3.06 -14.69 4.47
C LEU A 95 3.94 -15.07 5.67
N PRO A 96 4.21 -16.37 5.90
CA PRO A 96 5.20 -16.78 6.88
C PRO A 96 6.59 -16.29 6.48
N SER A 97 7.35 -15.82 7.44
CA SER A 97 8.74 -15.47 7.27
C SER A 97 9.65 -16.69 7.63
N ASN A 98 10.95 -16.53 7.41
CA ASN A 98 11.94 -17.55 7.82
C ASN A 98 12.44 -17.35 9.25
N TYR A 99 11.80 -16.50 10.05
CA TYR A 99 12.23 -16.12 11.39
C TYR A 99 11.29 -16.69 12.43
N ARG A 100 11.83 -17.21 13.51
CA ARG A 100 11.05 -17.73 14.62
C ARG A 100 10.75 -16.64 15.63
N PHE A 101 9.59 -16.75 16.29
CA PHE A 101 9.20 -15.83 17.34
C PHE A 101 10.18 -15.78 18.51
N GLU A 102 10.71 -16.95 18.91
CA GLU A 102 11.65 -17.10 20.02
C GLU A 102 13.00 -16.42 19.80
N ASP A 103 13.38 -16.16 18.54
CA ASP A 103 14.65 -15.53 18.18
C ASP A 103 14.56 -13.99 18.11
N MET A 104 13.37 -13.41 18.32
CA MET A 104 13.11 -11.98 18.12
C MET A 104 12.57 -11.31 19.37
N ALA A 105 12.93 -10.04 19.55
CA ALA A 105 12.41 -9.19 20.62
C ALA A 105 11.29 -8.27 20.13
N PHE A 106 10.33 -7.97 21.01
CA PHE A 106 9.16 -7.15 20.75
C PHE A 106 8.92 -6.10 21.86
N THR A 107 9.99 -5.53 22.37
CA THR A 107 9.94 -4.58 23.50
C THR A 107 9.21 -3.29 23.14
N LYS A 108 9.50 -2.74 21.95
CA LYS A 108 8.81 -1.54 21.43
C LYS A 108 7.31 -1.79 21.27
N LEU A 109 6.92 -2.92 20.67
CA LEU A 109 5.52 -3.31 20.52
C LEU A 109 4.81 -3.39 21.87
N ARG A 110 5.36 -4.14 22.82
CA ARG A 110 4.79 -4.32 24.18
C ARG A 110 4.68 -2.98 24.90
N SER A 111 5.69 -2.14 24.81
CA SER A 111 5.71 -0.82 25.44
C SER A 111 4.64 0.11 24.88
N VAL A 112 4.52 0.19 23.55
CA VAL A 112 3.50 1.04 22.91
C VAL A 112 2.10 0.52 23.17
N HIS A 113 1.90 -0.80 23.14
CA HIS A 113 0.63 -1.41 23.48
C HIS A 113 0.21 -1.07 24.92
N TYR A 114 1.11 -1.23 25.89
CA TYR A 114 0.84 -0.88 27.29
C TYR A 114 0.51 0.60 27.45
N LYS A 115 1.32 1.48 26.85
CA LYS A 115 1.11 2.94 26.91
C LYS A 115 -0.25 3.35 26.34
N ARG A 116 -0.71 2.70 25.28
CA ARG A 116 -1.94 3.05 24.56
C ARG A 116 -3.20 2.41 25.14
N LEU A 117 -3.12 1.14 25.53
CA LEU A 117 -4.28 0.33 25.93
C LEU A 117 -4.31 0.04 27.45
N GLN A 118 -3.28 0.49 28.20
CA GLN A 118 -3.16 0.33 29.65
C GLN A 118 -3.25 -1.13 30.11
N ARG A 119 -2.81 -2.08 29.25
CA ARG A 119 -2.71 -3.49 29.55
C ARG A 119 -1.50 -4.12 28.88
N SER A 120 -0.99 -5.23 29.42
CA SER A 120 0.10 -6.00 28.80
C SER A 120 -0.35 -6.61 27.47
N PHE A 121 0.62 -6.82 26.60
CA PHE A 121 0.44 -7.60 25.36
C PHE A 121 0.88 -9.02 25.65
N ASP A 122 -0.08 -9.93 25.72
CA ASP A 122 0.16 -11.31 26.11
C ASP A 122 0.65 -12.15 24.92
N ASP A 123 1.37 -13.26 25.20
CA ASP A 123 1.94 -14.12 24.16
C ASP A 123 0.85 -14.72 23.24
N SER A 124 -0.33 -15.00 23.76
CA SER A 124 -1.47 -15.46 22.95
C SER A 124 -1.95 -14.42 21.92
N GLU A 125 -1.70 -13.15 22.16
CA GLU A 125 -2.08 -12.07 21.23
C GLU A 125 -1.18 -12.07 19.98
N PHE A 126 0.06 -12.56 20.07
CA PHE A 126 0.92 -12.67 18.89
C PHE A 126 0.32 -13.57 17.82
N VAL A 127 -0.31 -14.68 18.21
CA VAL A 127 -1.02 -15.58 17.28
C VAL A 127 -2.35 -14.96 16.83
N SER A 128 -3.15 -14.46 17.78
CA SER A 128 -4.48 -13.92 17.47
C SER A 128 -4.46 -12.65 16.62
N TRP A 129 -3.34 -11.91 16.63
CA TRP A 129 -3.14 -10.72 15.79
C TRP A 129 -2.39 -11.04 14.49
N GLY A 130 -2.09 -12.32 14.22
CA GLY A 130 -1.42 -12.77 13.01
C GLY A 130 0.05 -12.37 12.91
N ILE A 131 0.71 -12.11 14.05
CA ILE A 131 2.14 -11.80 14.12
C ILE A 131 2.96 -13.09 14.04
N VAL A 132 2.43 -14.16 14.64
CA VAL A 132 3.02 -15.51 14.68
C VAL A 132 2.03 -16.49 14.07
N ASP A 133 2.54 -17.43 13.28
CA ASP A 133 1.75 -18.54 12.74
C ASP A 133 1.60 -19.69 13.77
N GLU A 134 0.79 -20.69 13.43
CA GLU A 134 0.54 -21.87 14.28
C GLU A 134 1.80 -22.72 14.53
N ASN A 135 2.85 -22.55 13.75
CA ASN A 135 4.11 -23.28 13.86
C ASN A 135 5.19 -22.50 14.64
N GLY A 136 4.86 -21.32 15.17
CA GLY A 136 5.77 -20.46 15.91
C GLY A 136 6.71 -19.63 15.01
N ASN A 137 6.45 -19.55 13.70
CA ASN A 137 7.19 -18.67 12.82
C ASN A 137 6.51 -17.30 12.78
N LEU A 138 7.31 -16.25 12.62
CA LEU A 138 6.77 -14.92 12.38
C LEU A 138 6.13 -14.88 11.00
N THR A 139 5.01 -14.18 10.89
CA THR A 139 4.56 -13.65 9.60
C THR A 139 5.48 -12.50 9.19
N ASN A 140 5.42 -12.05 7.94
CA ASN A 140 6.15 -10.85 7.55
C ASN A 140 5.69 -9.60 8.33
N ALA A 141 4.41 -9.53 8.75
CA ALA A 141 3.96 -8.50 9.70
C ALA A 141 4.71 -8.60 11.03
N GLY A 142 4.87 -9.82 11.56
CA GLY A 142 5.65 -10.07 12.77
C GLY A 142 7.12 -9.66 12.63
N ALA A 143 7.73 -9.99 11.50
CA ALA A 143 9.10 -9.60 11.19
C ALA A 143 9.27 -8.06 11.11
N LEU A 144 8.28 -7.34 10.58
CA LEU A 144 8.26 -5.87 10.53
C LEU A 144 8.05 -5.22 11.91
N LEU A 145 7.41 -5.92 12.84
CA LEU A 145 7.12 -5.45 14.20
C LEU A 145 8.20 -5.82 15.21
N ALA A 146 9.17 -6.67 14.85
CA ALA A 146 10.30 -7.01 15.72
C ALA A 146 11.21 -5.80 15.95
N ASP A 147 11.78 -5.68 17.15
CA ASP A 147 12.64 -4.54 17.55
C ASP A 147 13.79 -4.34 16.54
N GLU A 148 14.44 -5.42 16.15
CA GLU A 148 15.44 -5.51 15.09
C GLU A 148 14.81 -6.17 13.87
N SER A 149 14.04 -5.39 13.08
CA SER A 149 13.35 -5.96 11.91
C SER A 149 14.34 -6.52 10.90
N PRO A 150 14.23 -7.82 10.51
CA PRO A 150 15.09 -8.40 9.49
C PRO A 150 14.70 -8.02 8.06
N VAL A 151 13.63 -7.26 7.88
CA VAL A 151 13.11 -6.82 6.58
C VAL A 151 13.88 -5.59 6.12
N ARG A 152 15.00 -5.80 5.44
CA ARG A 152 15.98 -4.76 5.07
C ARG A 152 15.39 -3.60 4.26
N GLN A 153 14.38 -3.84 3.43
CA GLN A 153 13.72 -2.79 2.66
C GLN A 153 12.71 -1.99 3.49
N SER A 154 12.49 -2.35 4.76
CA SER A 154 11.62 -1.59 5.66
C SER A 154 12.40 -0.46 6.33
N ARG A 155 12.63 0.61 5.58
CA ARG A 155 13.35 1.81 6.04
C ARG A 155 12.60 3.06 5.66
N ILE A 156 12.86 4.13 6.41
CA ILE A 156 12.38 5.48 6.10
C ILE A 156 13.60 6.41 6.08
N PHE A 157 13.80 7.09 4.96
CA PHE A 157 14.75 8.18 4.85
C PHE A 157 14.02 9.49 5.10
N CYS A 158 14.50 10.28 6.05
CA CYS A 158 13.94 11.58 6.37
C CYS A 158 15.01 12.64 6.11
N THR A 159 14.74 13.59 5.23
CA THR A 159 15.68 14.64 4.87
C THR A 159 15.01 16.01 4.98
N ARG A 160 15.67 16.97 5.64
CA ARG A 160 15.30 18.38 5.67
C ARG A 160 16.22 19.12 4.72
N TRP A 161 15.70 19.50 3.58
CA TRP A 161 16.43 20.24 2.55
C TRP A 161 16.56 21.71 2.89
N ASN A 162 17.62 22.34 2.42
CA ASN A 162 17.82 23.78 2.48
C ASN A 162 17.23 24.42 1.21
N GLY A 163 16.03 24.98 1.32
CA GLY A 163 15.36 25.61 0.17
C GLY A 163 14.16 24.82 -0.36
N LEU A 164 13.87 24.98 -1.66
CA LEU A 164 12.64 24.50 -2.30
C LEU A 164 12.80 23.19 -3.10
N ASP A 165 14.03 22.72 -3.27
CA ASP A 165 14.31 21.52 -4.08
C ASP A 165 15.59 20.78 -3.60
N MET A 166 15.87 19.63 -4.22
CA MET A 166 17.01 18.76 -3.97
C MET A 166 18.22 19.04 -4.89
N THR A 167 18.26 20.17 -5.59
CA THR A 167 19.25 20.40 -6.68
C THR A 167 20.68 20.42 -6.21
N SER A 168 20.92 20.78 -4.95
CA SER A 168 22.24 20.85 -4.34
C SER A 168 22.73 19.54 -3.72
N GLY A 169 21.89 18.50 -3.70
CA GLY A 169 22.20 17.19 -3.11
C GLY A 169 22.28 17.21 -1.58
N LEU A 170 22.71 16.09 -0.97
CA LEU A 170 22.79 15.94 0.49
C LEU A 170 23.73 16.95 1.17
N GLY A 171 24.67 17.56 0.44
CA GLY A 171 25.54 18.63 0.96
C GLY A 171 24.79 19.89 1.37
N GLU A 172 23.55 20.06 0.91
CA GLU A 172 22.66 21.19 1.26
C GLU A 172 21.52 20.75 2.20
N ALA A 173 21.53 19.53 2.71
CA ALA A 173 20.57 19.09 3.70
C ALA A 173 20.88 19.72 5.06
N ILE A 174 19.85 20.19 5.75
CA ILE A 174 19.95 20.74 7.11
C ILE A 174 19.98 19.59 8.13
N ASP A 175 19.20 18.53 7.87
CA ASP A 175 19.13 17.35 8.72
C ASP A 175 18.81 16.13 7.85
N ASP A 176 19.38 14.97 8.17
CA ASP A 176 19.19 13.73 7.44
C ASP A 176 19.29 12.54 8.37
N VAL A 177 18.32 11.62 8.30
CA VAL A 177 18.29 10.43 9.13
C VAL A 177 17.70 9.24 8.40
N GLU A 178 18.34 8.07 8.57
CA GLU A 178 17.81 6.78 8.16
C GLU A 178 17.19 6.09 9.37
N LEU A 179 15.91 5.68 9.24
CA LEU A 179 15.15 5.00 10.27
C LEU A 179 14.94 3.54 9.86
N GLU A 180 15.34 2.62 10.73
CA GLU A 180 15.24 1.16 10.51
C GLU A 180 14.71 0.44 11.76
N GLY A 181 14.57 -0.89 11.69
CA GLY A 181 14.04 -1.72 12.77
C GLY A 181 12.51 -1.79 12.80
N CYS A 182 11.94 -1.80 14.00
CA CYS A 182 10.49 -1.91 14.21
C CYS A 182 9.71 -0.77 13.54
N VAL A 183 8.71 -1.10 12.70
CA VAL A 183 7.89 -0.08 12.00
C VAL A 183 7.13 0.87 12.92
N ILE A 184 6.85 0.46 14.18
CA ILE A 184 6.27 1.35 15.19
C ILE A 184 7.30 2.40 15.61
N GLY A 185 8.55 1.98 15.82
CA GLY A 185 9.66 2.89 16.11
C GLY A 185 9.90 3.86 14.96
N GLN A 186 9.98 3.33 13.73
CA GLN A 186 10.12 4.16 12.52
C GLN A 186 9.03 5.23 12.43
N LEU A 187 7.75 4.87 12.69
CA LEU A 187 6.66 5.85 12.71
C LEU A 187 6.90 6.95 13.75
N GLN A 188 7.26 6.58 14.99
CA GLN A 188 7.45 7.54 16.08
C GLN A 188 8.63 8.47 15.82
N ASP A 189 9.73 7.91 15.32
CA ASP A 189 10.95 8.66 15.04
C ASP A 189 10.76 9.59 13.83
N ALA A 190 10.06 9.13 12.78
CA ALA A 190 9.71 9.95 11.63
C ALA A 190 8.79 11.13 11.98
N VAL A 191 7.76 10.90 12.81
CA VAL A 191 6.90 11.98 13.32
C VAL A 191 7.72 12.97 14.15
N SER A 192 8.66 12.48 14.96
CA SER A 192 9.54 13.31 15.75
C SER A 192 10.49 14.12 14.87
N PHE A 193 11.01 13.54 13.78
CA PHE A 193 11.81 14.23 12.79
C PHE A 193 11.05 15.41 12.17
N VAL A 194 9.83 15.16 11.67
CA VAL A 194 8.99 16.23 11.09
C VAL A 194 8.71 17.32 12.11
N ARG A 195 8.36 16.96 13.34
CA ARG A 195 8.09 17.93 14.42
C ARG A 195 9.31 18.79 14.75
N ASN A 196 10.51 18.18 14.80
CA ASN A 196 11.74 18.88 15.16
C ASN A 196 12.23 19.81 14.06
N ASN A 197 11.95 19.48 12.81
CA ASN A 197 12.35 20.23 11.62
C ASN A 197 11.27 21.20 11.11
N SER A 198 10.09 21.25 11.76
CA SER A 198 9.01 22.18 11.43
C SER A 198 9.15 23.51 12.15
N HIS A 199 8.76 24.57 11.47
CA HIS A 199 8.59 25.86 12.12
C HIS A 199 7.33 25.87 12.98
N LYS A 200 7.35 26.62 14.07
CA LYS A 200 6.19 26.82 14.93
C LYS A 200 5.93 28.29 15.05
N LYS A 201 4.76 28.73 14.62
CA LYS A 201 4.25 30.05 14.99
C LYS A 201 3.76 29.96 16.42
N TRP A 202 4.06 30.96 17.21
CA TRP A 202 3.53 31.03 18.55
C TRP A 202 3.08 32.47 18.86
N TRP A 203 2.05 32.58 19.70
CA TRP A 203 1.61 33.87 20.23
C TRP A 203 1.18 33.69 21.69
N LYS A 204 1.09 34.77 22.38
CA LYS A 204 0.65 34.78 23.76
C LYS A 204 -0.82 35.20 23.78
N GLU A 205 -1.69 34.35 24.28
CA GLU A 205 -3.08 34.63 24.50
C GLU A 205 -3.37 34.55 26.00
N ASN A 206 -3.69 35.70 26.62
CA ASN A 206 -3.75 35.86 28.07
C ASN A 206 -2.45 35.40 28.77
N ASP A 207 -2.50 34.39 29.60
CA ASP A 207 -1.35 33.83 30.32
C ASP A 207 -0.77 32.55 29.69
N TYR A 208 -1.33 32.11 28.56
CA TYR A 208 -0.91 30.88 27.88
C TYR A 208 -0.19 31.19 26.57
N ARG A 209 0.80 30.33 26.26
CA ARG A 209 1.47 30.31 24.97
C ARG A 209 0.71 29.35 24.06
N GLU A 210 0.15 29.87 22.99
CA GLU A 210 -0.41 29.08 21.92
C GLU A 210 0.66 28.79 20.86
N GLU A 211 0.75 27.55 20.40
CA GLU A 211 1.68 27.14 19.35
C GLU A 211 0.90 26.55 18.17
N LEU A 212 1.18 27.03 16.99
CA LEU A 212 0.67 26.50 15.73
C LEU A 212 1.84 25.91 14.94
N PRO A 213 1.99 24.58 14.89
CA PRO A 213 2.98 23.95 14.04
C PRO A 213 2.55 24.05 12.57
N ASP A 214 3.52 24.12 11.65
CA ASP A 214 3.26 24.13 10.20
C ASP A 214 2.49 22.89 9.77
N TYR A 215 2.79 21.74 10.41
CA TYR A 215 2.14 20.47 10.14
C TYR A 215 1.48 19.92 11.41
N PRO A 216 0.15 19.72 11.45
CA PRO A 216 -0.54 19.09 12.58
C PRO A 216 -0.01 17.66 12.82
N GLU A 217 0.42 17.35 14.03
CA GLU A 217 1.05 16.05 14.37
C GLU A 217 0.17 14.87 14.01
N ARG A 218 -1.17 15.00 14.17
CA ARG A 218 -2.12 13.95 13.79
C ARG A 218 -2.11 13.68 12.29
N ALA A 219 -2.07 14.72 11.45
CA ALA A 219 -2.03 14.58 10.00
C ALA A 219 -0.71 13.92 9.54
N VAL A 220 0.41 14.33 10.12
CA VAL A 220 1.74 13.73 9.88
C VAL A 220 1.75 12.26 10.28
N THR A 221 1.27 11.95 11.48
CA THR A 221 1.20 10.55 11.98
C THR A 221 0.38 9.67 11.03
N GLU A 222 -0.80 10.14 10.62
CA GLU A 222 -1.68 9.41 9.70
C GLU A 222 -1.03 9.22 8.33
N ALA A 223 -0.38 10.25 7.78
CA ALA A 223 0.30 10.17 6.48
C ALA A 223 1.47 9.17 6.50
N ILE A 224 2.31 9.20 7.54
CA ILE A 224 3.43 8.27 7.69
C ILE A 224 2.94 6.84 7.97
N ALA A 225 1.92 6.67 8.83
CA ALA A 225 1.30 5.37 9.05
C ALA A 225 0.76 4.79 7.74
N ASN A 226 0.10 5.59 6.92
CA ASN A 226 -0.38 5.18 5.60
C ASN A 226 0.78 4.83 4.65
N ALA A 227 1.86 5.58 4.66
CA ALA A 227 3.06 5.25 3.88
C ALA A 227 3.61 3.87 4.24
N ILE A 228 3.65 3.51 5.53
CA ILE A 228 4.10 2.21 6.04
C ILE A 228 3.13 1.08 5.63
N ILE A 229 1.83 1.24 5.89
CA ILE A 229 0.84 0.16 5.64
C ILE A 229 0.53 -0.05 4.16
N HIS A 230 0.71 0.97 3.32
CA HIS A 230 0.48 0.88 1.88
C HIS A 230 1.75 0.62 1.07
N ARG A 231 2.92 0.60 1.72
CA ARG A 231 4.18 0.25 1.07
C ARG A 231 4.10 -1.12 0.40
N ASP A 232 4.62 -1.19 -0.82
CA ASP A 232 4.82 -2.47 -1.51
C ASP A 232 6.15 -3.11 -1.09
N TYR A 233 6.08 -3.99 -0.08
CA TYR A 233 7.26 -4.68 0.45
C TYR A 233 7.84 -5.74 -0.51
N LEU A 234 7.19 -6.04 -1.63
CA LEU A 234 7.77 -6.84 -2.71
C LEU A 234 8.80 -6.06 -3.53
N GLN A 235 8.71 -4.73 -3.51
CA GLN A 235 9.68 -3.86 -4.19
C GLN A 235 10.94 -3.72 -3.33
N MET A 236 12.05 -4.23 -3.88
CA MET A 236 13.38 -4.12 -3.29
C MET A 236 14.09 -2.89 -3.85
N GLY A 237 14.94 -2.25 -3.04
CA GLY A 237 15.77 -1.13 -3.47
C GLY A 237 14.99 0.19 -3.66
N SER A 238 13.88 0.33 -2.98
CA SER A 238 13.14 1.59 -2.87
C SER A 238 12.52 1.66 -1.47
N GLU A 239 12.75 2.73 -0.78
CA GLU A 239 12.37 2.97 0.60
C GLU A 239 11.28 4.04 0.70
N ILE A 240 10.74 4.26 1.88
CA ILE A 240 9.86 5.41 2.16
C ILE A 240 10.77 6.63 2.30
N HIS A 241 10.39 7.75 1.68
CA HIS A 241 11.08 9.02 1.78
C HIS A 241 10.16 10.06 2.40
N ILE A 242 10.70 10.85 3.32
CA ILE A 242 10.06 12.00 3.95
C ILE A 242 10.98 13.19 3.69
N ASP A 243 10.61 13.99 2.71
CA ASP A 243 11.37 15.14 2.26
C ASP A 243 10.70 16.43 2.74
N MET A 244 11.40 17.22 3.55
CA MET A 244 10.92 18.49 4.05
C MET A 244 11.66 19.63 3.34
N TYR A 245 10.90 20.53 2.72
CA TYR A 245 11.39 21.76 2.09
C TYR A 245 10.94 22.98 2.89
N ASP A 246 11.31 24.16 2.46
CA ASP A 246 10.91 25.40 3.13
C ASP A 246 9.40 25.68 3.00
N ASP A 247 8.76 25.14 1.96
CA ASP A 247 7.36 25.40 1.62
C ASP A 247 6.44 24.19 1.72
N ARG A 248 7.00 22.95 1.83
CA ARG A 248 6.20 21.72 1.79
C ARG A 248 6.87 20.53 2.47
N LEU A 249 6.04 19.54 2.78
CA LEU A 249 6.41 18.19 3.20
C LEU A 249 5.95 17.20 2.14
N GLU A 250 6.86 16.38 1.64
CA GLU A 250 6.58 15.29 0.71
C GLU A 250 6.80 13.94 1.39
N ILE A 251 5.87 13.02 1.23
CA ILE A 251 5.97 11.64 1.74
C ILE A 251 5.77 10.71 0.55
N TYR A 252 6.83 10.01 0.20
CA TYR A 252 6.82 8.99 -0.85
C TYR A 252 6.80 7.60 -0.24
N SER A 253 5.99 6.69 -0.80
CA SER A 253 5.99 5.28 -0.45
C SER A 253 6.00 4.41 -1.71
N PRO A 254 6.86 3.38 -1.77
CA PRO A 254 6.92 2.47 -2.92
C PRO A 254 5.61 1.74 -3.17
N GLY A 255 5.14 1.76 -4.41
CA GLY A 255 3.95 1.06 -4.89
C GLY A 255 2.85 1.99 -5.38
N GLY A 256 2.28 1.66 -6.54
CA GLY A 256 1.11 2.34 -7.11
C GLY A 256 -0.21 1.87 -6.48
N MET A 257 -1.33 2.36 -7.00
CA MET A 257 -2.66 1.88 -6.59
C MET A 257 -2.82 0.38 -6.89
N MET A 258 -3.41 -0.36 -5.95
CA MET A 258 -3.56 -1.83 -6.07
C MET A 258 -4.41 -2.29 -7.26
N ASP A 259 -5.23 -1.42 -7.79
CA ASP A 259 -6.10 -1.68 -8.96
C ASP A 259 -5.54 -1.07 -10.25
N GLY A 260 -4.32 -0.54 -10.23
CA GLY A 260 -3.62 0.02 -11.38
C GLY A 260 -4.16 1.36 -11.88
N ARG A 261 -5.16 1.94 -11.18
CA ARG A 261 -5.70 3.25 -11.54
C ARG A 261 -4.77 4.38 -11.09
N LEU A 262 -4.79 5.49 -11.78
CA LEU A 262 -4.08 6.69 -11.36
C LEU A 262 -4.94 7.44 -10.32
N ILE A 263 -4.34 7.82 -9.20
CA ILE A 263 -5.05 8.51 -8.11
C ILE A 263 -5.67 9.83 -8.57
N GLN A 264 -5.03 10.51 -9.53
CA GLN A 264 -5.52 11.75 -10.13
C GLN A 264 -6.85 11.59 -10.89
N GLN A 265 -7.21 10.36 -11.26
CA GLN A 265 -8.46 10.04 -11.96
C GLN A 265 -9.58 9.63 -11.00
N LEU A 266 -9.32 9.58 -9.71
CA LEU A 266 -10.25 9.13 -8.69
C LEU A 266 -10.80 10.33 -7.90
N ASN A 267 -12.06 10.23 -7.51
CA ASN A 267 -12.62 11.17 -6.54
C ASN A 267 -12.18 10.75 -5.13
N PRO A 268 -11.36 11.57 -4.43
CA PRO A 268 -10.85 11.24 -3.10
C PRO A 268 -11.94 10.90 -2.07
N LEU A 269 -13.14 11.46 -2.23
CA LEU A 269 -14.28 11.25 -1.33
C LEU A 269 -14.92 9.86 -1.48
N THR A 270 -14.70 9.18 -2.60
CA THR A 270 -15.38 7.93 -2.95
C THR A 270 -14.42 6.75 -3.17
N VAL A 271 -13.11 6.97 -3.01
CA VAL A 271 -12.11 5.90 -3.17
C VAL A 271 -12.24 4.90 -2.02
N PRO A 272 -12.55 3.62 -2.31
CA PRO A 272 -12.60 2.61 -1.27
C PRO A 272 -11.18 2.36 -0.74
N SER A 273 -11.04 2.32 0.59
CA SER A 273 -9.78 1.97 1.24
C SER A 273 -9.43 0.51 0.96
N LYS A 274 -8.44 0.28 0.10
CA LYS A 274 -7.85 -1.04 -0.15
C LYS A 274 -6.49 -1.11 0.53
N ARG A 275 -6.37 -1.98 1.51
CA ARG A 275 -5.14 -2.14 2.30
C ARG A 275 -4.21 -3.13 1.62
N ARG A 276 -2.96 -2.73 1.37
CA ARG A 276 -1.96 -3.64 0.82
C ARG A 276 -1.43 -4.61 1.86
N ASN A 277 -1.26 -4.13 3.10
CA ASN A 277 -0.79 -4.90 4.23
C ASN A 277 -1.86 -4.86 5.34
N PRO A 278 -2.92 -5.70 5.24
CA PRO A 278 -4.07 -5.64 6.14
C PRO A 278 -3.74 -6.00 7.58
N LEU A 279 -2.79 -6.92 7.84
CA LEU A 279 -2.38 -7.25 9.21
C LEU A 279 -1.71 -6.06 9.89
N LEU A 280 -0.79 -5.38 9.20
CA LEU A 280 -0.18 -4.15 9.71
C LEU A 280 -1.23 -3.06 9.93
N ALA A 281 -2.15 -2.87 8.99
CA ALA A 281 -3.21 -1.87 9.10
C ALA A 281 -4.13 -2.13 10.30
N ASP A 282 -4.53 -3.39 10.51
CA ASP A 282 -5.34 -3.77 11.66
C ASP A 282 -4.57 -3.58 12.97
N PHE A 283 -3.27 -3.88 12.97
CA PHE A 283 -2.41 -3.66 14.13
C PHE A 283 -2.32 -2.16 14.48
N PHE A 284 -1.98 -1.30 13.51
CA PHE A 284 -1.90 0.14 13.69
C PHE A 284 -3.24 0.74 14.18
N SER A 285 -4.34 0.25 13.62
CA SER A 285 -5.69 0.67 14.01
C SER A 285 -6.06 0.26 15.44
N ARG A 286 -5.70 -0.97 15.87
CA ARG A 286 -5.94 -1.44 17.24
C ARG A 286 -5.15 -0.64 18.28
N LEU A 287 -3.95 -0.19 17.91
CA LEU A 287 -3.14 0.71 18.73
C LEU A 287 -3.58 2.18 18.65
N GLY A 288 -4.57 2.53 17.82
CA GLY A 288 -4.98 3.92 17.63
C GLY A 288 -3.91 4.79 16.96
N LEU A 289 -3.00 4.18 16.18
CA LEU A 289 -1.96 4.87 15.41
C LEU A 289 -2.49 5.37 14.06
N MET A 290 -3.64 4.88 13.63
CA MET A 290 -4.33 5.31 12.42
C MET A 290 -5.85 5.18 12.56
N GLU A 291 -6.60 5.88 11.72
CA GLU A 291 -8.06 5.76 11.66
C GLU A 291 -8.50 4.62 10.73
N ARG A 292 -9.58 3.93 11.11
CA ARG A 292 -10.12 2.80 10.33
C ARG A 292 -10.84 3.22 9.05
N ARG A 293 -11.34 4.44 8.99
CA ARG A 293 -12.12 4.95 7.86
C ARG A 293 -11.24 5.85 7.01
N GLY A 294 -11.14 5.55 5.70
CA GLY A 294 -10.26 6.19 4.72
C GLY A 294 -10.42 7.70 4.51
N SER A 295 -10.45 8.45 5.60
CA SER A 295 -10.45 9.92 5.61
C SER A 295 -9.09 10.53 5.23
N CYS A 296 -8.09 9.70 4.99
CA CYS A 296 -6.70 10.07 4.71
C CYS A 296 -6.53 11.06 3.54
N LEU A 297 -7.34 10.94 2.48
CA LEU A 297 -7.30 11.85 1.33
C LEU A 297 -8.04 13.19 1.56
N LEU A 298 -8.77 13.31 2.68
CA LEU A 298 -9.51 14.52 3.04
C LEU A 298 -8.68 15.53 3.83
N TYR A 299 -7.55 15.10 4.40
CA TYR A 299 -6.66 15.94 5.20
C TYR A 299 -5.41 16.42 4.42
N THR A 300 -5.55 16.73 3.15
CA THR A 300 -4.65 17.72 2.57
C THR A 300 -5.07 19.05 3.18
N SER A 301 -4.53 19.37 4.34
CA SER A 301 -4.62 20.72 4.91
C SER A 301 -4.09 21.65 3.83
N PRO A 302 -4.87 22.65 3.37
CA PRO A 302 -4.27 23.71 2.57
C PRO A 302 -3.12 24.28 3.39
N SER A 303 -1.99 24.48 2.73
CA SER A 303 -0.88 25.23 3.33
C SER A 303 -1.46 26.52 3.92
N PRO A 304 -0.96 27.01 5.08
CA PRO A 304 -1.38 28.32 5.60
C PRO A 304 -1.24 29.47 4.59
N ARG A 305 -0.59 29.25 3.45
CA ARG A 305 -0.47 30.18 2.32
C ARG A 305 -1.61 30.09 1.30
N ASP A 306 -2.44 29.02 1.36
CA ASP A 306 -3.56 28.82 0.44
C ASP A 306 -4.88 29.39 0.97
N VAL A 307 -4.81 30.13 2.11
CA VAL A 307 -5.93 30.82 2.75
C VAL A 307 -5.67 32.32 2.69
N GLU A 308 -5.63 32.89 1.50
CA GLU A 308 -5.83 34.31 1.24
C GLU A 308 -7.02 34.52 0.28
#